data_4a2fdd33211576c1372c8747bbf55884
#
_entry.id   4a2fdd33211576c1372c8747bbf55884
#
_cell.length_a   1.000
_cell.length_b   1.000
_cell.length_c   1.000
_cell.angle_alpha   90.00
_cell.angle_beta   90.00
_cell.angle_gamma   90.00
#
_symmetry.space_group_name_H-M   'P 1'
#
loop_
_entity.id
_entity.type
_entity.pdbx_description
1 polymer ?
#
loop_
_entity_poly.entity_id
_entity_poly.type
_entity_poly.pdbx_seq_one_letter_code
_entity_poly.pdbx_strand_id
1 'polypeptide(L)'
;MKLKQHNNISESQVEDALVANLLFLQKILNLSNDLKLIAKQLWIKSREQRIDLLLSSGKDLYLIELKVTRYSDDFLLQTVEYTEELVKLQNQNELVLGSIKSFLLVTEATKKQIEYAKQNNVNLIVYDPLEVLKNYYDNLSAVAPFLNIKPNDYGVFSLGLINRALLQLSEGSTKQDDISSKLKLSKGSIHNHLRLAKEFGLVRERNKNYFLTDVGDEYVSNSQKGAFIERLTQEQIDILKKFISKDPFYSSSVFGVYSIVESAFLLARNIYPIELNDLQKMFQTISGKVNEWKADKSLSTATYTFLNFAVEMELLGKIGKKIVITPAGFRFILMLQLHKSIEMIESLSIKK
;
A
#
# COMPACT_ATOMS: atom_id res chain seq x y z
N MET A 1 -24.36 24.50 -10.60
CA MET A 1 -23.89 23.22 -10.05
C MET A 1 -23.16 22.49 -11.15
N LYS A 2 -21.80 22.40 -11.11
CA LYS A 2 -21.03 21.77 -12.18
C LYS A 2 -21.28 20.26 -12.13
N LEU A 3 -21.84 19.70 -13.21
CA LEU A 3 -21.92 18.26 -13.45
C LEU A 3 -20.52 17.65 -13.28
N LYS A 4 -20.35 16.83 -12.23
CA LYS A 4 -19.17 15.97 -12.13
C LYS A 4 -19.32 14.90 -13.20
N GLN A 5 -18.68 15.08 -14.33
CA GLN A 5 -18.51 14.02 -15.31
C GLN A 5 -17.54 13.00 -14.73
N HIS A 6 -18.01 11.82 -14.36
CA HIS A 6 -17.16 10.66 -13.99
C HIS A 6 -16.61 9.97 -15.24
N ASN A 7 -16.11 10.73 -16.20
CA ASN A 7 -15.87 10.35 -17.59
C ASN A 7 -14.84 9.23 -17.82
N ASN A 8 -14.24 8.65 -16.78
CA ASN A 8 -13.17 7.63 -16.91
C ASN A 8 -13.34 6.42 -15.97
N ILE A 9 -14.48 6.28 -15.28
CA ILE A 9 -14.74 5.11 -14.43
C ILE A 9 -15.74 4.21 -15.17
N SER A 10 -15.38 2.93 -15.38
CA SER A 10 -16.27 1.94 -15.96
C SER A 10 -17.13 1.24 -14.91
N GLU A 11 -18.29 0.74 -15.31
CA GLU A 11 -19.17 -0.09 -14.48
C GLU A 11 -18.43 -1.28 -13.91
N SER A 12 -17.63 -1.99 -14.73
CA SER A 12 -16.84 -3.14 -14.32
C SER A 12 -15.84 -2.83 -13.19
N GLN A 13 -15.21 -1.64 -13.18
CA GLN A 13 -14.31 -1.24 -12.11
C GLN A 13 -15.05 -1.06 -10.77
N VAL A 14 -16.25 -0.52 -10.80
CA VAL A 14 -17.09 -0.34 -9.62
C VAL A 14 -17.63 -1.67 -9.12
N GLU A 15 -18.08 -2.54 -10.03
CA GLU A 15 -18.51 -3.91 -9.70
C GLU A 15 -17.40 -4.68 -8.99
N ASP A 16 -16.16 -4.66 -9.53
CA ASP A 16 -15.02 -5.34 -8.93
C ASP A 16 -14.75 -4.84 -7.51
N ALA A 17 -14.81 -3.52 -7.31
CA ALA A 17 -14.60 -2.91 -6.00
C ALA A 17 -15.71 -3.28 -5.00
N LEU A 18 -16.98 -3.35 -5.44
CA LEU A 18 -18.10 -3.75 -4.61
C LEU A 18 -18.04 -5.24 -4.24
N VAL A 19 -17.70 -6.11 -5.20
CA VAL A 19 -17.51 -7.55 -4.95
C VAL A 19 -16.36 -7.81 -3.99
N ALA A 20 -15.28 -7.06 -4.10
CA ALA A 20 -14.15 -7.16 -3.17
C ALA A 20 -14.49 -6.71 -1.73
N ASN A 21 -15.57 -5.93 -1.54
CA ASN A 21 -16.02 -5.46 -0.24
C ASN A 21 -17.55 -5.52 -0.09
N LEU A 22 -18.07 -6.72 0.11
CA LEU A 22 -19.51 -6.95 0.28
C LEU A 22 -20.10 -6.24 1.50
N LEU A 23 -19.32 -6.01 2.56
CA LEU A 23 -19.74 -5.22 3.72
C LEU A 23 -20.05 -3.76 3.36
N PHE A 24 -19.27 -3.19 2.45
CA PHE A 24 -19.53 -1.84 1.95
C PHE A 24 -20.77 -1.81 1.05
N LEU A 25 -20.94 -2.81 0.20
CA LEU A 25 -22.14 -2.98 -0.61
C LEU A 25 -23.41 -3.11 0.27
N GLN A 26 -23.37 -3.92 1.34
CA GLN A 26 -24.45 -4.00 2.32
C GLN A 26 -24.85 -2.62 2.86
N LYS A 27 -23.85 -1.79 3.17
CA LYS A 27 -24.05 -0.43 3.67
C LYS A 27 -24.76 0.46 2.65
N ILE A 28 -24.35 0.39 1.37
CA ILE A 28 -25.00 1.11 0.26
C ILE A 28 -26.45 0.67 0.11
N LEU A 29 -26.71 -0.64 0.18
CA LEU A 29 -28.04 -1.24 0.03
C LEU A 29 -28.90 -1.11 1.30
N ASN A 30 -28.35 -0.60 2.40
CA ASN A 30 -29.00 -0.51 3.70
C ASN A 30 -29.56 -1.86 4.19
N LEU A 31 -28.75 -2.91 4.08
CA LEU A 31 -29.11 -4.28 4.48
C LEU A 31 -28.42 -4.64 5.80
N SER A 32 -29.09 -5.42 6.64
CA SER A 32 -28.55 -5.90 7.93
C SER A 32 -27.97 -7.32 7.86
N ASN A 33 -28.23 -8.04 6.79
CA ASN A 33 -27.87 -9.45 6.66
C ASN A 33 -26.63 -9.63 5.77
N ASP A 34 -25.81 -10.65 6.07
CA ASP A 34 -24.60 -10.95 5.30
C ASP A 34 -24.93 -11.32 3.85
N LEU A 35 -24.28 -10.63 2.93
CA LEU A 35 -24.36 -10.90 1.49
C LEU A 35 -23.32 -11.92 1.06
N LYS A 36 -23.71 -12.82 0.16
CA LYS A 36 -22.83 -13.77 -0.52
C LYS A 36 -22.98 -13.62 -2.02
N LEU A 37 -21.87 -13.49 -2.73
CA LEU A 37 -21.88 -13.43 -4.19
C LEU A 37 -22.27 -14.79 -4.76
N ILE A 38 -23.31 -14.82 -5.62
CA ILE A 38 -23.68 -16.00 -6.43
C ILE A 38 -23.00 -15.89 -7.79
N ALA A 39 -23.16 -14.75 -8.47
CA ALA A 39 -22.58 -14.52 -9.79
C ALA A 39 -22.26 -13.05 -10.02
N LYS A 40 -21.21 -12.79 -10.80
CA LYS A 40 -20.89 -11.52 -11.42
C LYS A 40 -21.08 -11.68 -12.93
N GLN A 41 -21.70 -10.70 -13.59
CA GLN A 41 -21.97 -10.71 -15.04
C GLN A 41 -22.69 -12.00 -15.48
N LEU A 42 -23.80 -12.33 -14.78
CA LEU A 42 -24.60 -13.53 -15.08
C LEU A 42 -25.26 -13.41 -16.44
N TRP A 43 -24.89 -14.30 -17.37
CA TRP A 43 -25.43 -14.32 -18.72
C TRP A 43 -26.85 -14.90 -18.74
N ILE A 44 -27.80 -14.13 -19.29
CA ILE A 44 -29.18 -14.56 -19.52
C ILE A 44 -29.35 -14.91 -21.01
N LYS A 45 -29.36 -16.21 -21.27
CA LYS A 45 -29.41 -16.74 -22.67
C LYS A 45 -30.58 -16.24 -23.48
N SER A 46 -31.75 -16.07 -22.85
CA SER A 46 -33.01 -15.67 -23.52
C SER A 46 -32.99 -14.24 -24.07
N ARG A 47 -32.08 -13.37 -23.57
CA ARG A 47 -32.04 -11.94 -23.90
C ARG A 47 -30.70 -11.43 -24.42
N GLU A 48 -29.67 -12.30 -24.49
CA GLU A 48 -28.29 -11.93 -24.83
C GLU A 48 -27.73 -10.79 -23.97
N GLN A 49 -28.15 -10.69 -22.70
CA GLN A 49 -27.79 -9.66 -21.73
C GLN A 49 -27.21 -10.25 -20.48
N ARG A 50 -26.61 -9.42 -19.63
CA ARG A 50 -25.94 -9.84 -18.40
C ARG A 50 -26.45 -9.04 -17.21
N ILE A 51 -26.75 -9.73 -16.13
CA ILE A 51 -26.98 -9.13 -14.81
C ILE A 51 -25.63 -8.81 -14.20
N ASP A 52 -25.41 -7.59 -13.73
CA ASP A 52 -24.13 -7.17 -13.17
C ASP A 52 -23.77 -7.99 -11.94
N LEU A 53 -24.63 -8.02 -10.89
CA LEU A 53 -24.39 -8.82 -9.69
C LEU A 53 -25.65 -9.56 -9.24
N LEU A 54 -25.50 -10.85 -8.95
CA LEU A 54 -26.49 -11.63 -8.23
C LEU A 54 -25.90 -12.11 -6.91
N LEU A 55 -26.57 -11.76 -5.80
CA LEU A 55 -26.14 -12.13 -4.46
C LEU A 55 -27.26 -12.86 -3.72
N SER A 56 -26.92 -13.47 -2.60
CA SER A 56 -27.87 -14.08 -1.67
C SER A 56 -27.61 -13.65 -0.23
N SER A 57 -28.69 -13.69 0.57
CA SER A 57 -28.62 -13.64 2.02
C SER A 57 -29.72 -14.53 2.59
N GLY A 58 -29.34 -15.59 3.22
CA GLY A 58 -30.30 -16.65 3.61
C GLY A 58 -31.00 -17.25 2.38
N LYS A 59 -32.33 -17.09 2.30
CA LYS A 59 -33.16 -17.52 1.16
C LYS A 59 -33.43 -16.40 0.17
N ASP A 60 -33.11 -15.14 0.49
CA ASP A 60 -33.36 -14.00 -0.37
C ASP A 60 -32.27 -13.87 -1.44
N LEU A 61 -32.67 -13.54 -2.65
CA LEU A 61 -31.81 -13.20 -3.77
C LEU A 61 -31.82 -11.68 -4.00
N TYR A 62 -30.67 -11.14 -4.29
CA TYR A 62 -30.46 -9.71 -4.52
C TYR A 62 -29.89 -9.52 -5.92
N LEU A 63 -30.73 -9.01 -6.83
CA LEU A 63 -30.32 -8.59 -8.16
C LEU A 63 -29.85 -7.15 -8.07
N ILE A 64 -28.66 -6.85 -8.55
CA ILE A 64 -28.10 -5.50 -8.60
C ILE A 64 -27.71 -5.18 -10.03
N GLU A 65 -28.30 -4.13 -10.55
CA GLU A 65 -27.93 -3.48 -11.79
C GLU A 65 -27.21 -2.18 -11.44
N LEU A 66 -26.03 -1.93 -12.04
CA LEU A 66 -25.16 -0.83 -11.70
C LEU A 66 -24.88 0.05 -12.91
N LYS A 67 -25.06 1.35 -12.76
CA LYS A 67 -24.75 2.35 -13.77
C LYS A 67 -23.87 3.46 -13.19
N VAL A 68 -22.79 3.81 -13.87
CA VAL A 68 -21.91 4.95 -13.51
C VAL A 68 -22.41 6.28 -14.10
N THR A 69 -23.69 6.33 -14.44
CA THR A 69 -24.38 7.48 -15.01
C THR A 69 -25.66 7.82 -14.24
N ARG A 70 -26.30 8.94 -14.59
CA ARG A 70 -27.61 9.31 -14.04
C ARG A 70 -28.68 8.30 -14.45
N TYR A 71 -29.77 8.25 -13.70
CA TYR A 71 -30.94 7.42 -13.97
C TYR A 71 -31.48 7.60 -15.39
N SER A 72 -31.89 6.48 -15.99
CA SER A 72 -32.70 6.40 -17.21
C SER A 72 -33.84 5.39 -17.02
N ASP A 73 -34.98 5.62 -17.66
CA ASP A 73 -36.11 4.68 -17.63
C ASP A 73 -35.74 3.35 -18.26
N ASP A 74 -34.82 3.34 -19.24
CA ASP A 74 -34.31 2.11 -19.86
C ASP A 74 -33.59 1.21 -18.84
N PHE A 75 -32.87 1.78 -17.89
CA PHE A 75 -32.19 1.00 -16.83
C PHE A 75 -33.20 0.38 -15.86
N LEU A 76 -34.28 1.11 -15.54
CA LEU A 76 -35.35 0.56 -14.73
C LEU A 76 -36.02 -0.61 -15.45
N LEU A 77 -36.38 -0.42 -16.73
CA LEU A 77 -36.99 -1.45 -17.53
C LEU A 77 -36.12 -2.70 -17.61
N GLN A 78 -34.82 -2.53 -17.86
CA GLN A 78 -33.84 -3.62 -17.89
C GLN A 78 -33.82 -4.36 -16.55
N THR A 79 -33.83 -3.65 -15.42
CA THR A 79 -33.82 -4.26 -14.07
C THR A 79 -35.10 -5.06 -13.81
N VAL A 80 -36.26 -4.56 -14.23
CA VAL A 80 -37.53 -5.28 -14.12
C VAL A 80 -37.52 -6.55 -14.97
N GLU A 81 -37.07 -6.45 -16.20
CA GLU A 81 -36.94 -7.60 -17.12
C GLU A 81 -36.01 -8.69 -16.57
N TYR A 82 -34.90 -8.30 -15.96
CA TYR A 82 -33.99 -9.25 -15.31
C TYR A 82 -34.66 -9.94 -14.11
N THR A 83 -35.45 -9.22 -13.35
CA THR A 83 -36.21 -9.80 -12.25
C THR A 83 -37.19 -10.86 -12.73
N GLU A 84 -37.90 -10.59 -13.82
CA GLU A 84 -38.83 -11.55 -14.44
C GLU A 84 -38.11 -12.81 -14.95
N GLU A 85 -36.93 -12.66 -15.54
CA GLU A 85 -36.13 -13.81 -16.00
C GLU A 85 -35.65 -14.65 -14.84
N LEU A 86 -35.20 -14.05 -13.73
CA LEU A 86 -34.81 -14.79 -12.53
C LEU A 86 -36.02 -15.58 -11.93
N VAL A 87 -37.21 -15.00 -11.95
CA VAL A 87 -38.45 -15.70 -11.53
C VAL A 87 -38.73 -16.89 -12.45
N LYS A 88 -38.54 -16.77 -13.77
CA LYS A 88 -38.69 -17.89 -14.72
C LYS A 88 -37.69 -18.99 -14.41
N LEU A 89 -36.42 -18.66 -14.17
CA LEU A 89 -35.40 -19.64 -13.82
C LEU A 89 -35.73 -20.37 -12.51
N GLN A 90 -36.30 -19.68 -11.52
CA GLN A 90 -36.80 -20.33 -10.29
C GLN A 90 -37.94 -21.31 -10.58
N ASN A 91 -38.89 -20.93 -11.44
CA ASN A 91 -40.00 -21.79 -11.84
C ASN A 91 -39.55 -23.02 -12.62
N GLN A 92 -38.43 -22.91 -13.33
CA GLN A 92 -37.78 -24.02 -14.06
C GLN A 92 -36.85 -24.89 -13.20
N ASN A 93 -36.70 -24.59 -11.90
CA ASN A 93 -35.75 -25.19 -10.97
C ASN A 93 -34.27 -25.02 -11.39
N GLU A 94 -33.96 -24.00 -12.19
CA GLU A 94 -32.60 -23.66 -12.59
C GLU A 94 -31.95 -22.63 -11.64
N LEU A 95 -32.75 -22.02 -10.75
CA LEU A 95 -32.29 -21.10 -9.72
C LEU A 95 -32.93 -21.45 -8.36
N VAL A 96 -32.20 -21.22 -7.27
CA VAL A 96 -32.67 -21.44 -5.90
C VAL A 96 -33.95 -20.64 -5.63
N LEU A 97 -34.94 -21.29 -5.02
CA LEU A 97 -36.18 -20.63 -4.61
C LEU A 97 -35.95 -19.65 -3.46
N GLY A 98 -36.45 -18.41 -3.62
CA GLY A 98 -36.34 -17.37 -2.61
C GLY A 98 -36.98 -16.07 -3.11
N SER A 99 -37.18 -15.07 -2.24
CA SER A 99 -37.63 -13.77 -2.69
C SER A 99 -36.53 -13.06 -3.47
N ILE A 100 -36.89 -12.43 -4.59
CA ILE A 100 -35.96 -11.63 -5.40
C ILE A 100 -36.17 -10.17 -5.05
N LYS A 101 -35.10 -9.51 -4.61
CA LYS A 101 -35.07 -8.07 -4.31
C LYS A 101 -34.18 -7.39 -5.33
N SER A 102 -34.75 -6.48 -6.10
CA SER A 102 -34.04 -5.82 -7.21
C SER A 102 -33.59 -4.43 -6.81
N PHE A 103 -32.35 -4.13 -7.17
CA PHE A 103 -31.69 -2.86 -6.89
C PHE A 103 -31.11 -2.30 -8.19
N LEU A 104 -31.35 -1.00 -8.41
CA LEU A 104 -30.72 -0.23 -9.49
C LEU A 104 -29.86 0.86 -8.84
N LEU A 105 -28.54 0.80 -9.03
CA LEU A 105 -27.58 1.77 -8.54
C LEU A 105 -27.21 2.76 -9.64
N VAL A 106 -27.39 4.07 -9.37
CA VAL A 106 -27.11 5.16 -10.32
C VAL A 106 -26.38 6.30 -9.62
N THR A 107 -25.74 7.20 -10.37
CA THR A 107 -25.03 8.33 -9.78
C THR A 107 -25.94 9.51 -9.43
N GLU A 108 -27.07 9.65 -10.09
CA GLU A 108 -28.04 10.74 -9.88
C GLU A 108 -29.47 10.25 -10.15
N ALA A 109 -30.39 10.60 -9.28
CA ALA A 109 -31.83 10.40 -9.49
C ALA A 109 -32.63 11.45 -8.69
N THR A 110 -33.83 11.78 -9.19
CA THR A 110 -34.79 12.65 -8.52
C THR A 110 -35.69 11.84 -7.58
N LYS A 111 -36.31 12.49 -6.59
CA LYS A 111 -37.27 11.83 -5.69
C LYS A 111 -38.42 11.16 -6.43
N LYS A 112 -38.93 11.79 -7.51
CA LYS A 112 -39.99 11.20 -8.36
C LYS A 112 -39.54 9.92 -9.04
N GLN A 113 -38.29 9.85 -9.50
CA GLN A 113 -37.73 8.65 -10.13
C GLN A 113 -37.55 7.51 -9.11
N ILE A 114 -37.13 7.84 -7.86
CA ILE A 114 -37.02 6.85 -6.78
C ILE A 114 -38.41 6.28 -6.44
N GLU A 115 -39.43 7.13 -6.34
CA GLU A 115 -40.81 6.69 -6.09
C GLU A 115 -41.36 5.85 -7.25
N TYR A 116 -41.08 6.23 -8.49
CA TYR A 116 -41.47 5.47 -9.67
C TYR A 116 -40.81 4.09 -9.75
N ALA A 117 -39.52 4.02 -9.46
CA ALA A 117 -38.81 2.74 -9.42
C ALA A 117 -39.40 1.82 -8.32
N LYS A 118 -39.73 2.37 -7.14
CA LYS A 118 -40.38 1.62 -6.06
C LYS A 118 -41.74 1.06 -6.45
N GLN A 119 -42.53 1.79 -7.22
CA GLN A 119 -43.83 1.31 -7.77
C GLN A 119 -43.64 0.10 -8.71
N ASN A 120 -42.46 -0.01 -9.33
CA ASN A 120 -42.07 -1.15 -10.18
C ASN A 120 -41.28 -2.22 -9.40
N ASN A 121 -41.33 -2.23 -8.06
CA ASN A 121 -40.64 -3.17 -7.18
C ASN A 121 -39.09 -3.15 -7.31
N VAL A 122 -38.51 -2.02 -7.75
CA VAL A 122 -37.06 -1.82 -7.83
C VAL A 122 -36.61 -0.78 -6.80
N ASN A 123 -35.61 -1.12 -6.02
CA ASN A 123 -34.96 -0.20 -5.08
C ASN A 123 -33.92 0.63 -5.82
N LEU A 124 -34.26 1.88 -6.18
CA LEU A 124 -33.34 2.81 -6.82
C LEU A 124 -32.47 3.50 -5.77
N ILE A 125 -31.16 3.32 -5.86
CA ILE A 125 -30.18 3.89 -4.93
C ILE A 125 -29.24 4.83 -5.68
N VAL A 126 -29.04 6.02 -5.12
CA VAL A 126 -28.03 6.96 -5.59
C VAL A 126 -26.74 6.72 -4.83
N TYR A 127 -25.63 6.51 -5.54
CA TYR A 127 -24.33 6.23 -4.97
C TYR A 127 -23.22 7.08 -5.63
N ASP A 128 -22.06 7.17 -4.99
CA ASP A 128 -20.87 7.82 -5.57
C ASP A 128 -19.82 6.76 -5.95
N PRO A 129 -19.52 6.55 -7.25
CA PRO A 129 -18.49 5.62 -7.71
C PRO A 129 -17.11 5.92 -7.12
N LEU A 130 -16.78 7.20 -6.88
CA LEU A 130 -15.49 7.58 -6.28
C LEU A 130 -15.41 7.13 -4.82
N GLU A 131 -16.51 7.19 -4.08
CA GLU A 131 -16.57 6.70 -2.70
C GLU A 131 -16.36 5.18 -2.66
N VAL A 132 -16.95 4.43 -3.60
CA VAL A 132 -16.74 2.98 -3.72
C VAL A 132 -15.28 2.65 -3.96
N LEU A 133 -14.64 3.29 -4.95
CA LEU A 133 -13.24 3.05 -5.28
C LEU A 133 -12.30 3.52 -4.17
N LYS A 134 -12.62 4.62 -3.49
CA LYS A 134 -11.86 5.08 -2.32
C LYS A 134 -11.94 4.08 -1.18
N ASN A 135 -13.13 3.58 -0.86
CA ASN A 135 -13.32 2.58 0.18
C ASN A 135 -12.54 1.28 -0.13
N TYR A 136 -12.55 0.86 -1.39
CA TYR A 136 -11.74 -0.27 -1.85
C TYR A 136 -10.24 -0.02 -1.62
N TYR A 137 -9.74 1.15 -2.01
CA TYR A 137 -8.34 1.54 -1.78
C TYR A 137 -7.98 1.58 -0.29
N ASP A 138 -8.85 2.17 0.55
CA ASP A 138 -8.62 2.26 2.00
C ASP A 138 -8.52 0.87 2.64
N ASN A 139 -9.37 -0.08 2.20
CA ASN A 139 -9.28 -1.48 2.65
C ASN A 139 -8.01 -2.19 2.15
N LEU A 140 -7.64 -1.96 0.89
CA LEU A 140 -6.40 -2.51 0.33
C LEU A 140 -5.19 -1.94 1.08
N SER A 141 -5.17 -0.63 1.35
CA SER A 141 -4.07 0.03 2.07
C SER A 141 -3.93 -0.48 3.50
N ALA A 142 -5.02 -0.89 4.14
CA ALA A 142 -4.99 -1.46 5.48
C ALA A 142 -4.31 -2.84 5.54
N VAL A 143 -4.32 -3.60 4.44
CA VAL A 143 -3.69 -4.95 4.37
C VAL A 143 -2.35 -4.95 3.63
N ALA A 144 -2.00 -3.89 2.93
CA ALA A 144 -0.76 -3.75 2.18
C ALA A 144 0.20 -2.78 2.91
N PRO A 145 1.13 -3.27 3.74
CA PRO A 145 2.00 -2.41 4.58
C PRO A 145 2.74 -1.33 3.80
N PHE A 146 3.17 -1.63 2.57
CA PHE A 146 3.92 -0.69 1.73
C PHE A 146 3.11 0.53 1.26
N LEU A 147 1.76 0.50 1.33
CA LEU A 147 0.91 1.65 1.05
C LEU A 147 0.82 2.63 2.23
N ASN A 148 1.08 2.16 3.44
CA ASN A 148 0.96 2.94 4.68
C ASN A 148 2.32 3.35 5.27
N ILE A 149 3.38 2.58 5.01
CA ILE A 149 4.70 2.87 5.53
C ILE A 149 5.29 4.09 4.83
N LYS A 150 5.92 4.98 5.61
CA LYS A 150 6.58 6.18 5.08
C LYS A 150 7.98 6.29 5.67
N PRO A 151 8.98 6.71 4.88
CA PRO A 151 10.32 6.94 5.39
C PRO A 151 10.34 7.99 6.50
N ASN A 152 11.24 7.81 7.46
CA ASN A 152 11.52 8.79 8.49
C ASN A 152 13.02 9.01 8.61
N ASP A 153 13.43 10.27 8.59
CA ASP A 153 14.82 10.69 8.74
C ASP A 153 15.09 11.02 10.21
N TYR A 154 16.08 10.36 10.78
CA TYR A 154 16.51 10.56 12.18
C TYR A 154 17.73 11.48 12.30
N GLY A 155 18.12 12.16 11.22
CA GLY A 155 19.29 13.04 11.22
C GLY A 155 20.63 12.30 11.32
N VAL A 156 20.66 11.03 10.93
CA VAL A 156 21.90 10.21 10.84
C VAL A 156 22.25 10.07 9.37
N PHE A 157 23.30 10.76 8.92
CA PHE A 157 23.64 10.88 7.50
C PHE A 157 24.50 9.75 6.93
N SER A 158 25.01 8.85 7.78
CA SER A 158 25.83 7.70 7.39
C SER A 158 25.49 6.52 8.29
N LEU A 159 25.34 5.34 7.71
CA LEU A 159 25.08 4.10 8.43
C LEU A 159 26.24 3.73 9.36
N GLY A 160 27.48 3.97 8.92
CA GLY A 160 28.65 3.67 9.72
C GLY A 160 28.72 4.41 11.07
N LEU A 161 27.99 5.54 11.22
CA LEU A 161 27.95 6.27 12.51
C LEU A 161 27.33 5.46 13.64
N ILE A 162 26.48 4.47 13.34
CA ILE A 162 25.87 3.61 14.37
C ILE A 162 26.89 2.66 14.99
N ASN A 163 28.00 2.33 14.29
CA ASN A 163 28.98 1.34 14.72
C ASN A 163 29.56 1.62 16.11
N ARG A 164 29.82 2.90 16.43
CA ARG A 164 30.33 3.27 17.74
C ARG A 164 29.36 2.91 18.87
N ALA A 165 28.08 3.19 18.68
CA ALA A 165 27.07 2.88 19.71
C ALA A 165 26.87 1.36 19.83
N LEU A 166 26.88 0.63 18.70
CA LEU A 166 26.75 -0.82 18.68
C LEU A 166 27.95 -1.53 19.36
N LEU A 167 29.18 -1.02 19.16
CA LEU A 167 30.35 -1.53 19.86
C LEU A 167 30.20 -1.36 21.38
N GLN A 168 29.68 -0.23 21.84
CA GLN A 168 29.44 -0.04 23.27
C GLN A 168 28.39 -1.01 23.83
N LEU A 169 27.38 -1.38 23.04
CA LEU A 169 26.42 -2.43 23.43
C LEU A 169 27.09 -3.80 23.55
N SER A 170 27.99 -4.17 22.62
CA SER A 170 28.73 -5.44 22.68
C SER A 170 29.72 -5.50 23.87
N GLU A 171 30.17 -4.34 24.35
CA GLU A 171 31.00 -4.20 25.56
C GLU A 171 30.18 -4.16 26.87
N GLY A 172 28.85 -4.38 26.78
CA GLY A 172 27.95 -4.48 27.94
C GLY A 172 27.28 -3.18 28.40
N SER A 173 27.45 -2.06 27.66
CA SER A 173 26.73 -0.82 27.98
C SER A 173 25.30 -0.92 27.45
N THR A 174 24.29 -0.95 28.30
CA THR A 174 22.87 -1.12 27.87
C THR A 174 22.08 0.17 27.93
N LYS A 175 22.53 1.18 28.66
CA LYS A 175 21.81 2.44 28.82
C LYS A 175 22.33 3.53 27.89
N GLN A 176 21.43 4.31 27.32
CA GLN A 176 21.78 5.44 26.46
C GLN A 176 22.73 6.44 27.11
N ASP A 177 22.53 6.72 28.43
CA ASP A 177 23.35 7.68 29.18
C ASP A 177 24.80 7.20 29.33
N ASP A 178 24.99 5.90 29.57
CA ASP A 178 26.32 5.30 29.68
C ASP A 178 27.08 5.37 28.37
N ILE A 179 26.40 5.01 27.26
CA ILE A 179 26.95 5.07 25.90
C ILE A 179 27.30 6.53 25.54
N SER A 180 26.40 7.48 25.82
CA SER A 180 26.61 8.91 25.60
C SER A 180 27.86 9.43 26.32
N SER A 181 28.03 9.05 27.58
CA SER A 181 29.17 9.46 28.42
C SER A 181 30.49 8.88 27.89
N LYS A 182 30.52 7.58 27.55
CA LYS A 182 31.71 6.90 27.04
C LYS A 182 32.17 7.43 25.69
N LEU A 183 31.22 7.69 24.79
CA LEU A 183 31.51 8.18 23.43
C LEU A 183 31.67 9.70 23.34
N LYS A 184 31.38 10.44 24.41
CA LYS A 184 31.36 11.91 24.46
C LYS A 184 30.46 12.52 23.37
N LEU A 185 29.36 11.86 23.10
CA LEU A 185 28.33 12.30 22.16
C LEU A 185 27.06 12.74 22.89
N SER A 186 26.28 13.64 22.30
CA SER A 186 25.03 14.07 22.92
C SER A 186 24.06 12.89 23.10
N LYS A 187 23.21 12.94 24.14
CA LYS A 187 22.15 11.94 24.33
C LYS A 187 21.21 11.84 23.07
N GLY A 188 20.91 12.97 22.43
CA GLY A 188 20.13 13.00 21.21
C GLY A 188 20.79 12.25 20.05
N SER A 189 22.12 12.42 19.87
CA SER A 189 22.86 11.67 18.84
C SER A 189 22.81 10.17 19.11
N ILE A 190 23.09 9.73 20.35
CA ILE A 190 23.04 8.32 20.71
C ILE A 190 21.63 7.75 20.54
N HIS A 191 20.60 8.50 20.94
CA HIS A 191 19.21 8.11 20.72
C HIS A 191 18.92 7.84 19.24
N ASN A 192 19.34 8.75 18.36
CA ASN A 192 19.13 8.62 16.93
C ASN A 192 19.91 7.43 16.33
N HIS A 193 21.17 7.22 16.77
CA HIS A 193 21.97 6.07 16.35
C HIS A 193 21.33 4.74 16.76
N LEU A 194 20.89 4.61 18.02
CA LEU A 194 20.24 3.40 18.54
C LEU A 194 18.88 3.17 17.87
N ARG A 195 18.14 4.24 17.61
CA ARG A 195 16.86 4.17 16.89
C ARG A 195 17.07 3.69 15.46
N LEU A 196 18.04 4.24 14.74
CA LEU A 196 18.37 3.80 13.39
C LEU A 196 18.82 2.33 13.40
N ALA A 197 19.67 1.93 14.35
CA ALA A 197 20.10 0.54 14.48
C ALA A 197 18.91 -0.42 14.76
N LYS A 198 17.92 0.02 15.54
CA LYS A 198 16.68 -0.71 15.78
C LYS A 198 15.84 -0.85 14.51
N GLU A 199 15.77 0.20 13.69
CA GLU A 199 15.07 0.19 12.39
C GLU A 199 15.72 -0.80 11.40
N PHE A 200 17.02 -1.07 11.50
CA PHE A 200 17.72 -2.10 10.73
C PHE A 200 17.81 -3.47 11.46
N GLY A 201 17.03 -3.66 12.52
CA GLY A 201 16.95 -4.93 13.22
C GLY A 201 18.21 -5.33 13.99
N LEU A 202 19.20 -4.43 14.15
CA LEU A 202 20.47 -4.71 14.83
C LEU A 202 20.34 -4.62 16.35
N VAL A 203 19.35 -3.88 16.86
CA VAL A 203 19.14 -3.60 18.26
C VAL A 203 17.69 -3.84 18.64
N ARG A 204 17.47 -4.39 19.82
CA ARG A 204 16.18 -4.46 20.51
C ARG A 204 16.19 -3.61 21.77
N GLU A 205 15.04 -3.02 22.09
CA GLU A 205 14.85 -2.22 23.31
C GLU A 205 13.91 -2.95 24.26
N ARG A 206 14.33 -3.05 25.54
CA ARG A 206 13.50 -3.59 26.61
C ARG A 206 13.72 -2.77 27.89
N ASN A 207 12.64 -2.21 28.43
CA ASN A 207 12.67 -1.41 29.67
C ASN A 207 13.72 -0.27 29.63
N LYS A 208 13.77 0.47 28.53
CA LYS A 208 14.73 1.55 28.24
C LYS A 208 16.20 1.11 28.20
N ASN A 209 16.47 -0.18 28.12
CA ASN A 209 17.80 -0.74 27.89
C ASN A 209 17.86 -1.27 26.45
N TYR A 210 19.02 -1.15 25.84
CA TYR A 210 19.28 -1.58 24.47
C TYR A 210 20.18 -2.80 24.47
N PHE A 211 19.90 -3.74 23.59
CA PHE A 211 20.62 -5.00 23.44
C PHE A 211 20.80 -5.30 21.97
N LEU A 212 21.92 -5.88 21.60
CA LEU A 212 22.10 -6.41 20.26
C LEU A 212 21.11 -7.54 20.01
N THR A 213 20.74 -7.72 18.76
CA THR A 213 20.06 -8.93 18.25
C THR A 213 21.13 -9.87 17.72
N ASP A 214 20.75 -11.11 17.35
CA ASP A 214 21.70 -12.04 16.73
C ASP A 214 22.31 -11.45 15.44
N VAL A 215 21.51 -10.73 14.65
CA VAL A 215 21.98 -9.98 13.47
C VAL A 215 22.88 -8.81 13.88
N GLY A 216 22.58 -8.16 15.00
CA GLY A 216 23.41 -7.09 15.56
C GLY A 216 24.76 -7.58 16.05
N ASP A 217 24.81 -8.75 16.71
CA ASP A 217 26.06 -9.38 17.14
C ASP A 217 26.94 -9.78 15.94
N GLU A 218 26.35 -10.39 14.91
CA GLU A 218 27.04 -10.70 13.65
C GLU A 218 27.56 -9.42 12.99
N TYR A 219 26.75 -8.37 12.94
CA TYR A 219 27.13 -7.08 12.34
C TYR A 219 28.31 -6.43 13.08
N VAL A 220 28.30 -6.39 14.41
CA VAL A 220 29.37 -5.78 15.23
C VAL A 220 30.65 -6.58 15.15
N SER A 221 30.59 -7.92 15.13
CA SER A 221 31.77 -8.78 15.03
C SER A 221 32.57 -8.54 13.75
N ASN A 222 31.92 -8.04 12.71
CA ASN A 222 32.53 -7.68 11.42
C ASN A 222 32.93 -6.19 11.33
N SER A 223 32.81 -5.40 12.40
CA SER A 223 33.14 -3.97 12.38
C SER A 223 34.66 -3.73 12.33
N GLN A 224 35.06 -2.70 11.61
CA GLN A 224 36.43 -2.18 11.69
C GLN A 224 36.71 -1.60 13.09
N LYS A 225 37.97 -1.60 13.48
CA LYS A 225 38.41 -1.06 14.79
C LYS A 225 39.15 0.26 14.60
N GLY A 226 39.22 1.04 15.69
CA GLY A 226 39.98 2.27 15.74
C GLY A 226 39.42 3.39 14.86
N ALA A 227 40.27 4.09 14.13
CA ALA A 227 39.92 5.27 13.33
C ALA A 227 38.93 4.99 12.18
N PHE A 228 38.79 3.75 11.76
CA PHE A 228 37.95 3.36 10.65
C PHE A 228 36.61 2.77 11.07
N ILE A 229 36.26 2.79 12.35
CA ILE A 229 35.03 2.19 12.88
C ILE A 229 33.75 2.68 12.21
N GLU A 230 33.74 3.91 11.69
CA GLU A 230 32.60 4.48 10.98
C GLU A 230 32.51 4.10 9.50
N ARG A 231 33.44 3.26 9.00
CA ARG A 231 33.37 2.71 7.66
C ARG A 231 32.76 1.31 7.71
N LEU A 232 31.77 1.08 6.87
CA LEU A 232 31.21 -0.24 6.74
C LEU A 232 32.20 -1.19 6.08
N THR A 233 32.29 -2.41 6.59
CA THR A 233 32.98 -3.52 5.91
C THR A 233 32.04 -4.14 4.87
N GLN A 234 32.60 -4.97 3.97
CA GLN A 234 31.78 -5.66 2.97
C GLN A 234 30.79 -6.61 3.64
N GLU A 235 31.21 -7.28 4.72
CA GLU A 235 30.37 -8.19 5.50
C GLU A 235 29.19 -7.44 6.14
N GLN A 236 29.44 -6.25 6.72
CA GLN A 236 28.36 -5.40 7.27
C GLN A 236 27.38 -4.95 6.18
N ILE A 237 27.89 -4.56 5.02
CA ILE A 237 27.07 -4.21 3.84
C ILE A 237 26.17 -5.38 3.42
N ASP A 238 26.73 -6.59 3.37
CA ASP A 238 26.00 -7.79 2.95
C ASP A 238 24.92 -8.20 3.98
N ILE A 239 25.21 -8.05 5.28
CA ILE A 239 24.22 -8.25 6.36
C ILE A 239 23.06 -7.29 6.19
N LEU A 240 23.31 -5.99 5.98
CA LEU A 240 22.26 -5.00 5.79
C LEU A 240 21.46 -5.26 4.50
N LYS A 241 22.11 -5.56 3.37
CA LYS A 241 21.42 -5.91 2.12
C LYS A 241 20.53 -7.14 2.29
N LYS A 242 21.02 -8.20 2.96
CA LYS A 242 20.26 -9.42 3.25
C LYS A 242 19.05 -9.12 4.14
N PHE A 243 19.22 -8.29 5.18
CA PHE A 243 18.15 -7.90 6.08
C PHE A 243 17.02 -7.17 5.33
N ILE A 244 17.35 -6.13 4.56
CA ILE A 244 16.38 -5.35 3.78
C ILE A 244 15.67 -6.22 2.72
N SER A 245 16.42 -7.12 2.07
CA SER A 245 15.85 -8.01 1.04
C SER A 245 14.86 -9.02 1.61
N LYS A 246 15.01 -9.39 2.89
CA LYS A 246 14.09 -10.30 3.57
C LYS A 246 12.76 -9.64 3.92
N ASP A 247 12.78 -8.38 4.34
CA ASP A 247 11.58 -7.61 4.68
C ASP A 247 11.80 -6.12 4.36
N PRO A 248 11.47 -5.67 3.14
CA PRO A 248 11.64 -4.28 2.71
C PRO A 248 10.67 -3.31 3.39
N PHE A 249 9.67 -3.83 4.11
CA PHE A 249 8.65 -3.06 4.84
C PHE A 249 8.80 -3.16 6.35
N TYR A 250 9.91 -3.71 6.82
CA TYR A 250 10.18 -3.90 8.25
C TYR A 250 10.09 -2.59 9.05
N SER A 251 10.59 -1.49 8.51
CA SER A 251 10.66 -0.20 9.19
C SER A 251 10.66 0.99 8.23
N SER A 252 10.44 2.18 8.78
CA SER A 252 10.49 3.44 8.04
C SER A 252 11.86 3.68 7.37
N SER A 253 12.98 3.35 8.03
CA SER A 253 14.31 3.53 7.45
C SER A 253 14.62 2.51 6.36
N VAL A 254 14.23 1.26 6.56
CA VAL A 254 14.35 0.20 5.54
C VAL A 254 13.56 0.56 4.30
N PHE A 255 12.30 0.99 4.48
CA PHE A 255 11.45 1.44 3.38
C PHE A 255 12.00 2.70 2.70
N GLY A 256 12.70 3.58 3.44
CA GLY A 256 13.38 4.74 2.87
C GLY A 256 14.49 4.36 1.90
N VAL A 257 15.30 3.35 2.24
CA VAL A 257 16.33 2.80 1.33
C VAL A 257 15.69 2.15 0.11
N TYR A 258 14.63 1.35 0.29
CA TYR A 258 13.87 0.80 -0.83
C TYR A 258 13.37 1.91 -1.75
N SER A 259 12.70 2.93 -1.20
CA SER A 259 12.07 4.01 -1.96
C SER A 259 13.07 4.84 -2.77
N ILE A 260 14.28 5.10 -2.25
CA ILE A 260 15.29 5.88 -2.99
C ILE A 260 15.87 5.07 -4.16
N VAL A 261 16.08 3.76 -3.98
CA VAL A 261 16.55 2.87 -5.06
C VAL A 261 15.46 2.67 -6.12
N GLU A 262 14.20 2.50 -5.72
CA GLU A 262 13.05 2.43 -6.64
C GLU A 262 12.89 3.72 -7.44
N SER A 263 13.05 4.87 -6.81
CA SER A 263 13.01 6.18 -7.47
C SER A 263 14.09 6.30 -8.54
N ALA A 264 15.31 5.89 -8.24
CA ALA A 264 16.41 5.87 -9.21
C ALA A 264 16.12 4.92 -10.37
N PHE A 265 15.61 3.73 -10.08
CA PHE A 265 15.26 2.73 -11.10
C PHE A 265 14.18 3.23 -12.06
N LEU A 266 13.12 3.86 -11.56
CA LEU A 266 12.04 4.40 -12.38
C LEU A 266 12.53 5.55 -13.28
N LEU A 267 13.36 6.44 -12.76
CA LEU A 267 13.95 7.53 -13.55
C LEU A 267 14.90 7.04 -14.61
N ALA A 268 15.69 6.01 -14.33
CA ALA A 268 16.67 5.44 -15.25
C ALA A 268 16.06 4.92 -16.57
N ARG A 269 14.74 4.65 -16.58
CA ARG A 269 14.03 4.25 -17.81
C ARG A 269 13.97 5.35 -18.86
N ASN A 270 14.04 6.62 -18.43
CA ASN A 270 13.90 7.79 -19.31
C ASN A 270 15.15 8.65 -19.35
N ILE A 271 15.87 8.78 -18.23
CA ILE A 271 17.01 9.68 -18.05
C ILE A 271 18.11 8.93 -17.31
N TYR A 272 19.27 8.74 -17.95
CA TYR A 272 20.43 8.10 -17.33
C TYR A 272 21.76 8.71 -17.82
N PRO A 273 22.70 9.05 -16.93
CA PRO A 273 22.63 9.02 -15.47
C PRO A 273 21.63 10.04 -14.91
N ILE A 274 21.09 9.75 -13.69
CA ILE A 274 19.99 10.47 -13.07
C ILE A 274 20.50 11.77 -12.43
N GLU A 275 19.78 12.87 -12.62
CA GLU A 275 20.06 14.13 -11.91
C GLU A 275 19.53 14.06 -10.47
N LEU A 276 20.30 14.62 -9.53
CA LEU A 276 19.91 14.63 -8.12
C LEU A 276 18.55 15.30 -7.87
N ASN A 277 18.27 16.41 -8.57
CA ASN A 277 17.00 17.13 -8.40
C ASN A 277 15.78 16.28 -8.85
N ASP A 278 15.94 15.49 -9.91
CA ASP A 278 14.88 14.62 -10.39
C ASP A 278 14.69 13.44 -9.40
N LEU A 279 15.80 12.91 -8.85
CA LEU A 279 15.74 11.89 -7.81
C LEU A 279 15.00 12.40 -6.56
N GLN A 280 15.23 13.65 -6.13
CA GLN A 280 14.54 14.24 -4.98
C GLN A 280 13.02 14.29 -5.18
N LYS A 281 12.56 14.76 -6.32
CA LYS A 281 11.12 14.84 -6.65
C LYS A 281 10.48 13.46 -6.75
N MET A 282 11.15 12.52 -7.40
CA MET A 282 10.66 11.16 -7.53
C MET A 282 10.62 10.46 -6.17
N PHE A 283 11.66 10.60 -5.34
CA PHE A 283 11.71 10.06 -3.99
C PHE A 283 10.60 10.61 -3.09
N GLN A 284 10.30 11.91 -3.16
CA GLN A 284 9.18 12.53 -2.45
C GLN A 284 7.85 11.87 -2.83
N THR A 285 7.66 11.58 -4.10
CA THR A 285 6.44 10.96 -4.63
C THR A 285 6.34 9.49 -4.21
N ILE A 286 7.38 8.70 -4.44
CA ILE A 286 7.40 7.25 -4.14
C ILE A 286 7.28 6.99 -2.63
N SER A 287 7.90 7.84 -1.81
CA SER A 287 7.84 7.74 -0.35
C SER A 287 6.50 8.19 0.26
N GLY A 288 5.56 8.72 -0.53
CA GLY A 288 4.28 9.26 -0.03
C GLY A 288 4.40 10.51 0.83
N LYS A 289 5.54 11.25 0.73
CA LYS A 289 5.86 12.41 1.58
C LYS A 289 5.60 13.77 0.91
N VAL A 290 4.82 13.81 -0.17
CA VAL A 290 4.52 15.06 -0.92
C VAL A 290 3.94 16.16 -0.02
N ASN A 291 3.10 15.80 0.94
CA ASN A 291 2.48 16.74 1.86
C ASN A 291 3.33 17.07 3.09
N GLU A 292 4.31 16.25 3.43
CA GLU A 292 5.12 16.38 4.64
C GLU A 292 6.46 17.09 4.35
N TRP A 293 7.13 16.77 3.24
CA TRP A 293 8.39 17.39 2.81
C TRP A 293 8.18 18.53 1.81
N LYS A 294 7.35 19.51 2.21
CA LYS A 294 7.05 20.67 1.36
C LYS A 294 8.22 21.65 1.23
N ALA A 295 9.03 21.76 2.29
CA ALA A 295 10.20 22.63 2.28
C ALA A 295 11.38 21.96 1.58
N ASP A 296 12.01 22.66 0.65
CA ASP A 296 13.18 22.17 -0.10
C ASP A 296 14.29 21.62 0.80
N LYS A 297 14.50 22.27 1.96
CA LYS A 297 15.50 21.82 2.95
C LYS A 297 15.15 20.45 3.51
N SER A 298 13.91 20.20 3.89
CA SER A 298 13.48 18.92 4.47
C SER A 298 13.58 17.81 3.43
N LEU A 299 13.12 18.06 2.21
CA LEU A 299 13.22 17.11 1.10
C LEU A 299 14.68 16.81 0.76
N SER A 300 15.50 17.84 0.66
CA SER A 300 16.93 17.70 0.37
C SER A 300 17.63 16.86 1.47
N THR A 301 17.41 17.19 2.74
CA THR A 301 18.00 16.46 3.88
C THR A 301 17.62 14.98 3.85
N ALA A 302 16.33 14.65 3.76
CA ALA A 302 15.87 13.26 3.71
C ALA A 302 16.42 12.52 2.48
N THR A 303 16.42 13.15 1.31
CA THR A 303 16.99 12.53 0.10
C THR A 303 18.48 12.23 0.27
N TYR A 304 19.26 13.18 0.79
CA TYR A 304 20.70 12.94 1.02
C TYR A 304 20.95 11.82 2.03
N THR A 305 20.17 11.75 3.11
CA THR A 305 20.27 10.68 4.11
C THR A 305 20.09 9.31 3.44
N PHE A 306 18.98 9.07 2.77
CA PHE A 306 18.70 7.77 2.15
C PHE A 306 19.57 7.47 0.94
N LEU A 307 19.96 8.49 0.18
CA LEU A 307 20.93 8.34 -0.90
C LEU A 307 22.30 7.88 -0.36
N ASN A 308 22.78 8.49 0.73
CA ASN A 308 24.03 8.07 1.35
C ASN A 308 23.94 6.61 1.83
N PHE A 309 22.84 6.22 2.47
CA PHE A 309 22.64 4.82 2.86
C PHE A 309 22.69 3.86 1.67
N ALA A 310 22.03 4.21 0.57
CA ALA A 310 22.05 3.40 -0.64
C ALA A 310 23.43 3.36 -1.30
N VAL A 311 24.22 4.44 -1.22
CA VAL A 311 25.62 4.49 -1.71
C VAL A 311 26.53 3.68 -0.82
N GLU A 312 26.43 3.80 0.52
CA GLU A 312 27.23 3.02 1.48
C GLU A 312 26.94 1.52 1.36
N MET A 313 25.71 1.14 1.02
CA MET A 313 25.35 -0.24 0.73
C MET A 313 25.63 -0.67 -0.74
N GLU A 314 26.31 0.17 -1.50
CA GLU A 314 26.68 -0.12 -2.90
C GLU A 314 25.49 -0.37 -3.85
N LEU A 315 24.28 0.08 -3.48
CA LEU A 315 23.09 -0.05 -4.32
C LEU A 315 23.01 1.05 -5.39
N LEU A 316 23.48 2.24 -5.04
CA LEU A 316 23.61 3.39 -5.92
C LEU A 316 25.04 3.90 -5.93
N GLY A 317 25.44 4.56 -7.03
CA GLY A 317 26.68 5.32 -7.11
C GLY A 317 26.39 6.80 -7.29
N LYS A 318 27.28 7.67 -6.77
CA LYS A 318 27.17 9.13 -6.91
C LYS A 318 28.46 9.70 -7.50
N ILE A 319 28.36 10.42 -8.61
CA ILE A 319 29.47 11.11 -9.29
C ILE A 319 29.07 12.57 -9.47
N GLY A 320 29.55 13.44 -8.58
CA GLY A 320 29.10 14.82 -8.51
C GLY A 320 27.61 14.94 -8.17
N LYS A 321 26.81 15.46 -9.08
CA LYS A 321 25.35 15.53 -8.98
C LYS A 321 24.61 14.42 -9.72
N LYS A 322 25.36 13.53 -10.38
CA LYS A 322 24.81 12.39 -11.12
C LYS A 322 24.73 11.16 -10.26
N ILE A 323 23.63 10.44 -10.37
CA ILE A 323 23.36 9.19 -9.66
C ILE A 323 23.28 8.06 -10.68
N VAL A 324 23.89 6.95 -10.35
CA VAL A 324 23.90 5.73 -11.17
C VAL A 324 23.42 4.55 -10.34
N ILE A 325 22.75 3.60 -10.98
CA ILE A 325 22.36 2.34 -10.37
C ILE A 325 23.49 1.35 -10.55
N THR A 326 23.93 0.72 -9.48
CA THR A 326 24.94 -0.33 -9.54
C THR A 326 24.32 -1.66 -9.99
N PRO A 327 25.11 -2.66 -10.45
CA PRO A 327 24.60 -4.00 -10.70
C PRO A 327 23.95 -4.65 -9.47
N ALA A 328 24.46 -4.36 -8.26
CA ALA A 328 23.86 -4.80 -7.00
C ALA A 328 22.51 -4.12 -6.75
N GLY A 329 22.41 -2.81 -6.98
CA GLY A 329 21.17 -2.05 -6.86
C GLY A 329 20.10 -2.51 -7.86
N PHE A 330 20.51 -2.83 -9.09
CA PHE A 330 19.57 -3.36 -10.08
C PHE A 330 18.99 -4.71 -9.66
N ARG A 331 19.82 -5.64 -9.20
CA ARG A 331 19.36 -6.94 -8.67
C ARG A 331 18.48 -6.75 -7.43
N PHE A 332 18.88 -5.86 -6.53
CA PHE A 332 18.15 -5.54 -5.32
C PHE A 332 16.72 -5.07 -5.62
N ILE A 333 16.55 -4.09 -6.52
CA ILE A 333 15.21 -3.57 -6.83
C ILE A 333 14.30 -4.61 -7.49
N LEU A 334 14.83 -5.47 -8.36
CA LEU A 334 14.04 -6.54 -8.98
C LEU A 334 13.54 -7.54 -7.93
N MET A 335 14.37 -7.92 -6.97
CA MET A 335 13.97 -8.81 -5.86
C MET A 335 12.89 -8.16 -4.99
N LEU A 336 13.02 -6.86 -4.70
CA LEU A 336 12.04 -6.13 -3.88
C LEU A 336 10.70 -5.96 -4.60
N GLN A 337 10.71 -5.73 -5.92
CA GLN A 337 9.49 -5.66 -6.71
C GLN A 337 8.75 -7.01 -6.73
N LEU A 338 9.49 -8.11 -6.82
CA LEU A 338 8.92 -9.46 -6.70
C LEU A 338 8.32 -9.69 -5.32
N HIS A 339 9.04 -9.35 -4.26
CA HIS A 339 8.55 -9.47 -2.88
C HIS A 339 7.26 -8.66 -2.66
N LYS A 340 7.25 -7.40 -3.09
CA LYS A 340 6.06 -6.54 -3.06
C LYS A 340 4.86 -7.18 -3.77
N SER A 341 5.09 -7.80 -4.93
CA SER A 341 4.02 -8.47 -5.68
C SER A 341 3.49 -9.70 -4.95
N ILE A 342 4.35 -10.49 -4.33
CA ILE A 342 3.97 -11.67 -3.54
C ILE A 342 3.15 -11.25 -2.31
N GLU A 343 3.60 -10.28 -1.54
CA GLU A 343 2.89 -9.74 -0.37
C GLU A 343 1.49 -9.24 -0.74
N MET A 344 1.36 -8.57 -1.90
CA MET A 344 0.04 -8.15 -2.39
C MET A 344 -0.87 -9.33 -2.68
N ILE A 345 -0.38 -10.35 -3.37
CA ILE A 345 -1.16 -11.54 -3.74
C ILE A 345 -1.59 -12.28 -2.48
N GLU A 346 -0.69 -12.49 -1.52
CA GLU A 346 -0.98 -13.16 -0.26
C GLU A 346 -2.02 -12.38 0.56
N SER A 347 -1.88 -11.05 0.67
CA SER A 347 -2.82 -10.20 1.41
C SER A 347 -4.25 -10.22 0.81
N LEU A 348 -4.36 -10.39 -0.50
CA LEU A 348 -5.65 -10.55 -1.18
C LEU A 348 -6.23 -11.96 -1.03
N SER A 349 -5.38 -12.98 -0.84
CA SER A 349 -5.79 -14.39 -0.73
C SER A 349 -6.31 -14.76 0.66
N ILE A 350 -5.85 -14.09 1.73
CA ILE A 350 -6.24 -14.36 3.13
C ILE A 350 -7.69 -13.92 3.45
N LYS A 351 -8.32 -13.12 2.59
CA LYS A 351 -9.70 -12.64 2.76
C LYS A 351 -10.78 -13.50 2.08
N LYS A 352 -10.49 -14.77 1.78
CA LYS A 352 -11.52 -15.69 1.29
C LYS A 352 -12.20 -16.44 2.42
#